data_ce7f6dd86ca3c3b7eddf1c0c625ba0eb
#
_entry.id   ce7f6dd86ca3c3b7eddf1c0c625ba0eb
#
_cell.length_a   1.000
_cell.length_b   1.000
_cell.length_c   1.000
_cell.angle_alpha   90.00
_cell.angle_beta   90.00
_cell.angle_gamma   90.00
#
_symmetry.space_group_name_H-M   'P 1'
#
loop_
_entity.id
_entity.type
_entity.pdbx_description
1 polymer ?
#
loop_
_entity_poly.entity_id
_entity_poly.type
_entity_poly.pdbx_seq_one_letter_code
_entity_poly.pdbx_strand_id
1 'polypeptide(L)'
;DTSNEAATSASPEASAAITETVNESTAASEQTPAPDAPGTQSTQPADVTSEADKDKASTPYGQHGALHVENGKLTDENGNTVQLYGMSTHGIAWFPQYINYDSFRTLRDDWNTNCIRLAMYTAEYGGYCAGGDKEQLKQLVKDGVSYATELGMYVIVDWHIHAENPHTT
;
A
#
# COMPACT_ATOMS: atom_id res chain seq x y z
N ASP A 1 44.54 24.15 -31.64
CA ASP A 1 44.59 25.20 -30.61
C ASP A 1 43.28 25.27 -29.88
N THR A 2 43.46 25.23 -28.63
CA THR A 2 42.72 25.69 -27.45
C THR A 2 41.66 24.74 -26.90
N SER A 3 42.04 23.95 -25.94
CA SER A 3 41.86 24.10 -24.50
C SER A 3 40.44 23.92 -24.03
N ASN A 4 40.24 22.74 -23.44
CA ASN A 4 39.07 22.33 -22.69
C ASN A 4 39.37 22.54 -21.20
N GLU A 5 38.61 23.35 -20.51
CA GLU A 5 38.65 23.49 -19.05
C GLU A 5 37.51 22.68 -18.42
N ALA A 6 37.92 21.78 -17.55
CA ALA A 6 37.06 21.00 -16.70
C ALA A 6 36.64 21.82 -15.48
N ALA A 7 35.36 21.92 -15.23
CA ALA A 7 34.81 22.44 -13.99
C ALA A 7 34.41 21.31 -13.05
N THR A 8 35.21 21.18 -11.99
CA THR A 8 34.96 20.34 -10.82
C THR A 8 33.99 21.08 -9.90
N SER A 9 32.85 20.49 -9.58
CA SER A 9 31.96 21.01 -8.54
C SER A 9 31.85 19.99 -7.42
N ALA A 10 32.27 20.40 -6.24
CA ALA A 10 32.29 19.66 -5.00
C ALA A 10 30.93 19.64 -4.32
N SER A 11 30.57 18.50 -3.76
CA SER A 11 29.49 18.33 -2.78
C SER A 11 29.85 18.97 -1.44
N PRO A 12 28.86 19.42 -0.67
CA PRO A 12 29.02 19.50 0.77
C PRO A 12 28.30 18.40 1.51
N GLU A 13 29.02 17.67 2.34
CA GLU A 13 28.52 16.85 3.43
C GLU A 13 27.80 17.73 4.47
N ALA A 14 26.67 17.25 4.96
CA ALA A 14 26.09 17.71 6.21
C ALA A 14 25.70 16.50 7.06
N SER A 15 26.61 16.16 7.97
CA SER A 15 26.38 15.26 9.10
C SER A 15 25.58 15.99 10.17
N ALA A 16 24.46 15.44 10.59
CA ALA A 16 23.80 15.84 11.84
C ALA A 16 23.47 14.58 12.64
N ALA A 17 24.24 14.38 13.68
CA ALA A 17 23.98 13.42 14.74
C ALA A 17 22.80 13.90 15.61
N ILE A 18 21.84 13.03 15.86
CA ILE A 18 20.80 13.25 16.87
C ILE A 18 20.96 12.20 17.95
N THR A 19 21.18 12.69 19.16
CA THR A 19 21.42 11.97 20.41
C THR A 19 20.09 11.39 20.93
N GLU A 20 20.09 10.11 21.27
CA GLU A 20 19.02 9.45 22.00
C GLU A 20 18.92 9.97 23.45
N THR A 21 17.70 10.18 23.90
CA THR A 21 17.43 10.29 25.35
C THR A 21 16.38 9.25 25.70
N VAL A 22 16.84 8.25 26.42
CA VAL A 22 16.01 7.20 27.05
C VAL A 22 15.35 7.82 28.31
N ASN A 23 14.05 7.65 28.46
CA ASN A 23 13.40 7.90 29.74
C ASN A 23 12.59 6.67 30.16
N GLU A 24 13.12 6.00 31.15
CA GLU A 24 12.56 4.87 31.87
C GLU A 24 11.63 5.40 32.98
N SER A 25 10.40 4.94 33.08
CA SER A 25 9.59 5.13 34.28
C SER A 25 8.77 3.88 34.55
N THR A 26 9.17 3.24 35.64
CA THR A 26 8.55 2.14 36.37
C THR A 26 7.42 2.58 37.28
N ALA A 27 6.52 1.64 37.56
CA ALA A 27 5.67 1.42 38.74
C ALA A 27 4.17 1.53 38.43
N ALA A 28 3.31 0.75 38.96
CA ALA A 28 3.21 -0.39 39.86
C ALA A 28 1.74 -0.83 39.89
N SER A 29 1.53 -2.09 40.20
CA SER A 29 0.27 -2.78 40.52
C SER A 29 -0.66 -2.04 41.46
N GLU A 30 -1.97 -2.16 41.26
CA GLU A 30 -2.88 -2.43 42.39
C GLU A 30 -4.12 -3.22 41.93
N GLN A 31 -4.41 -4.29 42.66
CA GLN A 31 -5.52 -5.23 42.51
C GLN A 31 -6.69 -4.88 43.40
N THR A 32 -7.88 -5.32 42.91
CA THR A 32 -9.04 -5.87 43.69
C THR A 32 -10.18 -4.91 44.08
N PRO A 33 -11.41 -5.42 44.27
CA PRO A 33 -12.08 -6.66 43.87
C PRO A 33 -13.47 -6.49 43.23
N ALA A 34 -14.01 -7.58 42.71
CA ALA A 34 -15.41 -7.70 42.25
C ALA A 34 -16.41 -7.72 43.41
N PRO A 35 -17.70 -7.44 43.16
CA PRO A 35 -18.73 -8.39 43.54
C PRO A 35 -19.86 -8.62 42.52
N ASP A 36 -20.30 -9.90 42.50
CA ASP A 36 -21.65 -10.47 42.32
C ASP A 36 -22.56 -10.03 41.17
N ALA A 37 -22.91 -11.02 40.36
CA ALA A 37 -24.08 -11.08 39.51
C ALA A 37 -25.40 -11.19 40.36
N PRO A 38 -26.58 -10.76 39.83
CA PRO A 38 -27.43 -11.72 39.14
C PRO A 38 -28.31 -11.13 38.01
N GLY A 39 -28.80 -11.98 37.14
CA GLY A 39 -29.98 -11.66 36.31
C GLY A 39 -29.87 -12.03 34.84
N THR A 40 -30.14 -13.29 34.53
CA THR A 40 -30.50 -13.80 33.22
C THR A 40 -31.70 -13.04 32.65
N GLN A 41 -31.49 -12.26 31.61
CA GLN A 41 -32.54 -11.94 30.63
C GLN A 41 -32.05 -12.29 29.24
N SER A 42 -32.71 -13.32 28.70
CA SER A 42 -32.63 -13.70 27.30
C SER A 42 -33.17 -12.55 26.45
N THR A 43 -32.28 -11.83 25.77
CA THR A 43 -32.64 -10.96 24.67
C THR A 43 -32.05 -11.56 23.39
N GLN A 44 -32.94 -11.83 22.46
CA GLN A 44 -32.73 -12.23 21.09
C GLN A 44 -31.54 -11.45 20.47
N PRO A 45 -30.63 -12.08 19.70
CA PRO A 45 -29.50 -11.38 19.12
C PRO A 45 -30.04 -10.38 18.08
N ALA A 46 -29.96 -9.10 18.40
CA ALA A 46 -29.99 -8.06 17.39
C ALA A 46 -28.78 -8.28 16.49
N ASP A 47 -29.03 -8.26 15.21
CA ASP A 47 -28.02 -8.31 14.15
C ASP A 47 -27.04 -7.15 14.32
N VAL A 48 -26.02 -7.36 15.15
CA VAL A 48 -24.94 -6.38 15.38
C VAL A 48 -23.90 -6.58 14.30
N THR A 49 -24.20 -6.10 13.10
CA THR A 49 -23.17 -5.91 12.09
C THR A 49 -22.08 -5.05 12.76
N SER A 50 -20.89 -5.62 12.95
CA SER A 50 -19.82 -4.93 13.64
C SER A 50 -19.43 -3.66 12.86
N GLU A 51 -18.91 -2.62 13.55
CA GLU A 51 -18.41 -1.42 12.84
C GLU A 51 -17.34 -1.79 11.80
N ALA A 52 -16.51 -2.79 12.09
CA ALA A 52 -15.55 -3.34 11.15
C ALA A 52 -16.18 -3.92 9.87
N ASP A 53 -17.39 -4.50 9.95
CA ASP A 53 -18.10 -5.01 8.79
C ASP A 53 -18.72 -3.87 7.97
N LYS A 54 -19.16 -2.80 8.64
CA LYS A 54 -19.64 -1.58 7.96
C LYS A 54 -18.51 -0.88 7.25
N ASP A 55 -17.33 -0.81 7.87
CA ASP A 55 -16.14 -0.23 7.25
C ASP A 55 -15.73 -1.02 6.02
N LYS A 56 -15.74 -2.36 6.06
CA LYS A 56 -15.45 -3.20 4.89
C LYS A 56 -16.47 -3.01 3.76
N ALA A 57 -17.75 -2.92 4.08
CA ALA A 57 -18.80 -2.71 3.07
C ALA A 57 -18.68 -1.35 2.38
N SER A 58 -18.05 -0.35 3.02
CA SER A 58 -17.83 0.98 2.43
C SER A 58 -16.60 1.06 1.54
N THR A 59 -15.71 0.06 1.56
CA THR A 59 -14.52 0.03 0.71
C THR A 59 -14.87 -0.19 -0.77
N PRO A 60 -13.98 0.17 -1.71
CA PRO A 60 -14.18 -0.09 -3.14
C PRO A 60 -14.55 -1.55 -3.45
N TYR A 61 -13.82 -2.50 -2.88
CA TYR A 61 -14.12 -3.91 -3.05
C TYR A 61 -15.42 -4.33 -2.35
N GLY A 62 -15.70 -3.77 -1.17
CA GLY A 62 -16.94 -4.05 -0.45
C GLY A 62 -18.19 -3.60 -1.20
N GLN A 63 -18.08 -2.54 -2.01
CA GLN A 63 -19.18 -2.01 -2.81
C GLN A 63 -19.39 -2.77 -4.12
N HIS A 64 -18.32 -3.29 -4.74
CA HIS A 64 -18.37 -3.82 -6.10
C HIS A 64 -18.02 -5.30 -6.20
N GLY A 65 -17.38 -5.89 -5.18
CA GLY A 65 -16.94 -7.28 -5.23
C GLY A 65 -15.90 -7.56 -6.32
N ALA A 66 -15.95 -8.75 -6.88
CA ALA A 66 -15.04 -9.16 -7.95
C ALA A 66 -15.41 -8.50 -9.29
N LEU A 67 -14.41 -7.97 -10.00
CA LEU A 67 -14.62 -7.37 -11.30
C LEU A 67 -14.42 -8.36 -12.43
N HIS A 68 -15.20 -8.21 -13.48
CA HIS A 68 -15.09 -9.00 -14.70
C HIS A 68 -15.39 -8.13 -15.94
N VAL A 69 -15.09 -8.64 -17.12
CA VAL A 69 -15.43 -7.96 -18.37
C VAL A 69 -16.67 -8.59 -18.98
N GLU A 70 -17.70 -7.78 -19.15
CA GLU A 70 -18.93 -8.18 -19.81
C GLU A 70 -19.29 -7.17 -20.91
N ASN A 71 -19.58 -7.64 -22.12
CA ASN A 71 -19.93 -6.81 -23.28
C ASN A 71 -18.94 -5.64 -23.54
N GLY A 72 -17.63 -5.88 -23.30
CA GLY A 72 -16.57 -4.89 -23.49
C GLY A 72 -16.50 -3.81 -22.40
N LYS A 73 -17.21 -3.98 -21.29
CA LYS A 73 -17.18 -3.08 -20.13
C LYS A 73 -16.66 -3.83 -18.91
N LEU A 74 -15.97 -3.10 -18.02
CA LEU A 74 -15.63 -3.61 -16.71
C LEU A 74 -16.87 -3.50 -15.81
N THR A 75 -17.28 -4.62 -15.25
CA THR A 75 -18.50 -4.76 -14.45
C THR A 75 -18.19 -5.39 -13.10
N ASP A 76 -19.00 -5.04 -12.10
CA ASP A 76 -18.97 -5.65 -10.78
C ASP A 76 -19.78 -6.96 -10.75
N GLU A 77 -19.79 -7.63 -9.59
CA GLU A 77 -20.52 -8.88 -9.39
C GLU A 77 -22.06 -8.73 -9.55
N ASN A 78 -22.58 -7.51 -9.50
CA ASN A 78 -23.98 -7.19 -9.67
C ASN A 78 -24.34 -6.76 -11.11
N GLY A 79 -23.35 -6.75 -12.01
CA GLY A 79 -23.53 -6.33 -13.41
C GLY A 79 -23.46 -4.82 -13.63
N ASN A 80 -23.10 -4.01 -12.63
CA ASN A 80 -22.95 -2.57 -12.80
C ASN A 80 -21.59 -2.24 -13.42
N THR A 81 -21.56 -1.26 -14.33
CA THR A 81 -20.30 -0.80 -14.90
C THR A 81 -19.43 -0.09 -13.84
N VAL A 82 -18.18 -0.50 -13.72
CA VAL A 82 -17.20 0.06 -12.78
C VAL A 82 -16.10 0.76 -13.54
N GLN A 83 -15.67 1.91 -13.02
CA GLN A 83 -14.50 2.62 -13.48
C GLN A 83 -13.40 2.53 -12.42
N LEU A 84 -12.21 2.03 -12.83
CA LEU A 84 -11.02 2.12 -11.99
C LEU A 84 -10.37 3.50 -12.14
N TYR A 85 -10.11 4.14 -11.02
CA TYR A 85 -9.39 5.40 -10.92
C TYR A 85 -8.48 5.35 -9.71
N GLY A 86 -7.23 5.76 -9.91
CA GLY A 86 -6.23 5.59 -8.88
C GLY A 86 -4.87 6.14 -9.28
N MET A 87 -3.88 5.73 -8.52
CA MET A 87 -2.50 6.17 -8.69
C MET A 87 -1.58 5.01 -9.05
N SER A 88 -0.55 5.32 -9.83
CA SER A 88 0.56 4.41 -10.07
C SER A 88 1.75 4.79 -9.19
N THR A 89 2.46 3.80 -8.68
CA THR A 89 3.63 3.99 -7.82
C THR A 89 4.85 4.57 -8.54
N HIS A 90 4.80 4.82 -9.86
CA HIS A 90 6.00 4.92 -10.66
C HIS A 90 6.81 3.61 -10.56
N GLY A 91 8.09 3.57 -10.93
CA GLY A 91 8.91 2.37 -10.73
C GLY A 91 9.18 2.13 -9.24
N ILE A 92 8.74 1.00 -8.71
CA ILE A 92 8.92 0.65 -7.29
C ILE A 92 10.38 0.54 -6.88
N ALA A 93 11.30 0.26 -7.84
CA ALA A 93 12.73 0.25 -7.60
C ALA A 93 13.29 1.64 -7.25
N TRP A 94 12.65 2.70 -7.75
CA TRP A 94 13.14 4.07 -7.56
C TRP A 94 12.48 4.78 -6.39
N PHE A 95 11.24 4.44 -6.10
CA PHE A 95 10.45 5.09 -5.07
C PHE A 95 9.78 4.08 -4.13
N PRO A 96 10.54 3.16 -3.52
CA PRO A 96 9.99 2.11 -2.65
C PRO A 96 9.29 2.67 -1.41
N GLN A 97 9.68 3.87 -0.96
CA GLN A 97 9.13 4.51 0.23
C GLN A 97 7.64 4.85 0.15
N TYR A 98 7.08 4.91 -1.06
CA TYR A 98 5.65 5.15 -1.25
C TYR A 98 4.80 3.88 -1.23
N ILE A 99 5.43 2.70 -1.17
CA ILE A 99 4.75 1.43 -0.92
C ILE A 99 4.56 1.26 0.58
N ASN A 100 3.54 1.89 1.13
CA ASN A 100 3.19 1.76 2.53
C ASN A 100 1.67 1.94 2.75
N TYR A 101 1.18 1.41 3.86
CA TYR A 101 -0.23 1.40 4.21
C TYR A 101 -0.83 2.81 4.31
N ASP A 102 -0.14 3.75 4.97
CA ASP A 102 -0.66 5.10 5.19
C ASP A 102 -0.79 5.90 3.90
N SER A 103 0.15 5.75 2.96
CA SER A 103 0.05 6.37 1.63
C SER A 103 -1.18 5.86 0.88
N PHE A 104 -1.43 4.54 0.90
CA PHE A 104 -2.57 3.95 0.20
C PHE A 104 -3.89 4.32 0.89
N ARG A 105 -3.90 4.35 2.22
CA ARG A 105 -5.05 4.80 3.00
C ARG A 105 -5.41 6.25 2.66
N THR A 106 -4.43 7.16 2.64
CA THR A 106 -4.64 8.56 2.25
C THR A 106 -5.22 8.68 0.85
N LEU A 107 -4.69 7.91 -0.12
CA LEU A 107 -5.24 7.90 -1.48
C LEU A 107 -6.70 7.42 -1.51
N ARG A 108 -7.05 6.39 -0.74
CA ARG A 108 -8.42 5.91 -0.65
C ARG A 108 -9.34 6.94 0.02
N ASP A 109 -8.96 7.43 1.21
CA ASP A 109 -9.84 8.17 2.10
C ASP A 109 -9.97 9.65 1.69
N ASP A 110 -8.85 10.29 1.32
CA ASP A 110 -8.80 11.71 1.04
C ASP A 110 -8.95 12.02 -0.47
N TRP A 111 -8.49 11.09 -1.33
CA TRP A 111 -8.52 11.26 -2.79
C TRP A 111 -9.58 10.39 -3.47
N ASN A 112 -10.28 9.57 -2.70
CA ASN A 112 -11.34 8.68 -3.16
C ASN A 112 -10.89 7.73 -4.28
N THR A 113 -9.62 7.29 -4.26
CA THR A 113 -9.11 6.34 -5.25
C THR A 113 -9.59 4.92 -4.92
N ASN A 114 -9.88 4.13 -5.94
CA ASN A 114 -10.33 2.74 -5.77
C ASN A 114 -9.31 1.70 -6.24
N CYS A 115 -8.20 2.13 -6.86
CA CYS A 115 -7.20 1.24 -7.44
C CYS A 115 -5.78 1.77 -7.25
N ILE A 116 -4.83 0.87 -6.99
CA ILE A 116 -3.38 1.15 -7.00
C ILE A 116 -2.72 0.30 -8.09
N ARG A 117 -1.84 0.91 -8.89
CA ARG A 117 -0.98 0.19 -9.83
C ARG A 117 0.44 0.14 -9.28
N LEU A 118 0.95 -1.08 -9.10
CA LEU A 118 2.32 -1.37 -8.67
C LEU A 118 3.19 -1.64 -9.91
N ALA A 119 4.05 -0.70 -10.26
CA ALA A 119 4.89 -0.79 -11.45
C ALA A 119 6.25 -1.43 -11.12
N MET A 120 6.39 -2.72 -11.39
CA MET A 120 7.64 -3.44 -11.30
C MET A 120 8.49 -3.13 -12.54
N TYR A 121 9.45 -2.22 -12.41
CA TYR A 121 10.42 -1.95 -13.48
C TYR A 121 11.32 -3.15 -13.71
N THR A 122 11.58 -3.48 -14.96
CA THR A 122 12.32 -4.66 -15.37
C THR A 122 13.69 -4.32 -15.94
N ALA A 123 13.75 -3.68 -17.09
CA ALA A 123 14.98 -3.34 -17.80
C ALA A 123 15.59 -2.00 -17.41
N GLU A 124 14.88 -1.18 -16.66
CA GLU A 124 15.32 0.12 -16.19
C GLU A 124 16.37 -0.05 -15.08
N TYR A 125 17.24 0.96 -14.92
CA TYR A 125 18.29 0.95 -13.90
C TYR A 125 17.72 0.61 -12.51
N GLY A 126 18.31 -0.38 -11.86
CA GLY A 126 17.84 -0.89 -10.58
C GLY A 126 16.54 -1.70 -10.65
N GLY A 127 16.00 -1.94 -11.85
CA GLY A 127 14.83 -2.79 -12.05
C GLY A 127 15.15 -4.29 -11.88
N TYR A 128 14.12 -5.10 -11.89
CA TYR A 128 14.20 -6.55 -11.59
C TYR A 128 15.22 -7.31 -12.44
N CYS A 129 15.36 -6.95 -13.72
CA CYS A 129 16.29 -7.56 -14.67
C CYS A 129 17.58 -6.74 -14.87
N ALA A 130 17.70 -5.58 -14.24
CA ALA A 130 18.76 -4.59 -14.46
C ALA A 130 19.49 -4.21 -13.16
N GLY A 131 19.89 -5.22 -12.39
CA GLY A 131 20.73 -5.05 -11.19
C GLY A 131 19.99 -4.72 -9.91
N GLY A 132 18.67 -4.71 -9.92
CA GLY A 132 17.85 -4.55 -8.70
C GLY A 132 17.89 -5.78 -7.79
N ASP A 133 17.68 -5.57 -6.51
CA ASP A 133 17.48 -6.67 -5.55
C ASP A 133 16.12 -7.32 -5.81
N LYS A 134 16.14 -8.49 -6.45
CA LYS A 134 14.94 -9.23 -6.88
C LYS A 134 14.04 -9.63 -5.70
N GLU A 135 14.62 -10.00 -4.56
CA GLU A 135 13.84 -10.41 -3.39
C GLU A 135 13.18 -9.19 -2.73
N GLN A 136 13.90 -8.10 -2.60
CA GLN A 136 13.34 -6.84 -2.10
C GLN A 136 12.20 -6.33 -3.00
N LEU A 137 12.41 -6.33 -4.32
CA LEU A 137 11.39 -5.88 -5.27
C LEU A 137 10.14 -6.76 -5.25
N LYS A 138 10.29 -8.08 -5.14
CA LYS A 138 9.16 -9.00 -4.93
C LYS A 138 8.44 -8.72 -3.61
N GLN A 139 9.19 -8.44 -2.54
CA GLN A 139 8.59 -8.14 -1.25
C GLN A 139 7.78 -6.85 -1.31
N LEU A 140 8.30 -5.80 -1.93
CA LEU A 140 7.55 -4.55 -2.15
C LEU A 140 6.23 -4.76 -2.88
N VAL A 141 6.21 -5.62 -3.91
CA VAL A 141 4.94 -5.97 -4.59
C VAL A 141 4.00 -6.70 -3.64
N LYS A 142 4.49 -7.68 -2.87
CA LYS A 142 3.66 -8.42 -1.91
C LYS A 142 3.07 -7.48 -0.85
N ASP A 143 3.90 -6.59 -0.30
CA ASP A 143 3.47 -5.61 0.69
C ASP A 143 2.42 -4.66 0.11
N GLY A 144 2.66 -4.13 -1.09
CA GLY A 144 1.70 -3.27 -1.76
C GLY A 144 0.36 -3.96 -2.06
N VAL A 145 0.39 -5.23 -2.48
CA VAL A 145 -0.83 -6.04 -2.66
C VAL A 145 -1.55 -6.23 -1.32
N SER A 146 -0.79 -6.56 -0.25
CA SER A 146 -1.36 -6.75 1.09
C SER A 146 -2.05 -5.48 1.58
N TYR A 147 -1.38 -4.32 1.51
CA TYR A 147 -1.94 -3.04 1.93
C TYR A 147 -3.19 -2.65 1.13
N ALA A 148 -3.15 -2.79 -0.19
CA ALA A 148 -4.32 -2.50 -1.03
C ALA A 148 -5.50 -3.42 -0.70
N THR A 149 -5.24 -4.71 -0.50
CA THR A 149 -6.27 -5.71 -0.16
C THR A 149 -6.88 -5.43 1.22
N GLU A 150 -6.06 -5.12 2.22
CA GLU A 150 -6.52 -4.77 3.56
C GLU A 150 -7.40 -3.51 3.55
N LEU A 151 -7.05 -2.55 2.71
CA LEU A 151 -7.83 -1.32 2.49
C LEU A 151 -9.06 -1.54 1.60
N GLY A 152 -9.28 -2.73 1.08
CA GLY A 152 -10.37 -3.03 0.15
C GLY A 152 -10.27 -2.30 -1.17
N MET A 153 -9.07 -1.95 -1.62
CA MET A 153 -8.80 -1.35 -2.92
C MET A 153 -8.48 -2.43 -3.96
N TYR A 154 -8.75 -2.14 -5.23
CA TYR A 154 -8.24 -2.95 -6.33
C TYR A 154 -6.75 -2.69 -6.54
N VAL A 155 -6.04 -3.70 -7.06
CA VAL A 155 -4.61 -3.58 -7.33
C VAL A 155 -4.29 -4.12 -8.73
N ILE A 156 -3.44 -3.40 -9.44
CA ILE A 156 -2.86 -3.83 -10.72
C ILE A 156 -1.37 -4.06 -10.46
N VAL A 157 -0.92 -5.30 -10.61
CA VAL A 157 0.51 -5.62 -10.63
C VAL A 157 0.99 -5.57 -12.07
N ASP A 158 1.90 -4.66 -12.35
CA ASP A 158 2.38 -4.38 -13.69
C ASP A 158 3.85 -4.79 -13.84
N TRP A 159 4.11 -5.74 -14.71
CA TRP A 159 5.45 -6.07 -15.18
C TRP A 159 5.86 -5.05 -16.24
N HIS A 160 6.48 -3.95 -15.77
CA HIS A 160 6.63 -2.74 -16.56
C HIS A 160 7.94 -2.71 -17.34
N ILE A 161 7.83 -2.50 -18.65
CA ILE A 161 8.94 -2.51 -19.58
C ILE A 161 8.87 -1.25 -20.44
N HIS A 162 9.94 -0.43 -20.41
CA HIS A 162 10.14 0.66 -21.36
C HIS A 162 11.06 0.24 -22.51
N ALA A 163 11.89 -0.79 -22.31
CA ALA A 163 12.82 -1.28 -23.34
C ALA A 163 12.12 -2.24 -24.30
N GLU A 164 12.65 -2.34 -25.50
CA GLU A 164 12.07 -3.14 -26.59
C GLU A 164 12.09 -4.66 -26.38
N ASN A 165 12.88 -5.17 -25.43
CA ASN A 165 13.02 -6.61 -25.22
C ASN A 165 12.57 -7.06 -23.83
N PRO A 166 11.36 -7.61 -23.69
CA PRO A 166 10.85 -8.13 -22.42
C PRO A 166 11.55 -9.42 -21.95
N HIS A 167 12.41 -10.02 -22.77
CA HIS A 167 13.05 -11.30 -22.51
C HIS A 167 14.53 -11.20 -22.15
N THR A 168 15.04 -10.00 -21.88
CA THR A 168 16.42 -9.81 -21.40
C THR A 168 16.58 -10.14 -19.92
N THR A 169 16.16 -11.31 -19.53
CA THR A 169 16.34 -11.85 -18.17
C THR A 169 17.38 -12.96 -18.17
#